data_1c26ec19c206015056fbd718d854c5e3
#
_entry.id   1c26ec19c206015056fbd718d854c5e3
#
_cell.length_a   1.000
_cell.length_b   1.000
_cell.length_c   1.000
_cell.angle_alpha   90.00
_cell.angle_beta   90.00
_cell.angle_gamma   90.00
#
_symmetry.space_group_name_H-M   'P 1'
#
loop_
_entity.id
_entity.type
_entity.pdbx_description
1 polymer ?
#
loop_
_entity_poly.entity_id
_entity_poly.type
_entity_poly.pdbx_seq_one_letter_code
_entity_poly.pdbx_strand_id
1 'polypeptide(L)'
;MISKRIQEQLKKGSPIREAFEEGQRLAKIYGAENVFDFSIGNPYVEAPKKVKESIQKIIEQNPRQIHSYMNDAGYEDVRKKIAESLNRRFGTSFHMHNIIMSVGAAGAMNAAMYALMDVDDEVMVMRPYYPGYTSFILNWQGKKVEVDPDPQTFQPDFEDFESKITERTKLVIVNSPNNPTGAIYTEDTIQRLAQILEKKEQEYGHEIYLLSDEPYRELVYTGETLPYLTKYYNNTLVAYSFSKSLSVPGERIGYLVIPDEVSESQMLIKAVKMTTGMIGYVNAPSLFQKVVAECLDEKANLEFYQKNRDVLYKKLCDLGFEVVPPSGAFYIFIKAPGGDEKRFLEKAHECNILLVGGSFFGYVGYARISFCVSHEKILRSLAAFEKLAELMRE
;
A
#
# COMPACT_ATOMS: atom_id res chain seq x y z
N MET A 1 -20.60 18.35 -20.34
CA MET A 1 -19.39 17.64 -20.79
C MET A 1 -18.46 17.46 -19.57
N ILE A 2 -17.91 16.27 -19.37
CA ILE A 2 -16.87 16.04 -18.36
C ILE A 2 -15.51 16.49 -18.85
N SER A 3 -14.56 16.77 -17.96
CA SER A 3 -13.22 17.26 -18.36
C SER A 3 -12.48 16.23 -19.20
N LYS A 4 -11.66 16.71 -20.16
CA LYS A 4 -10.85 15.85 -21.04
C LYS A 4 -9.95 14.89 -20.24
N ARG A 5 -9.32 15.38 -19.16
CA ARG A 5 -8.48 14.60 -18.26
C ARG A 5 -9.23 13.39 -17.68
N ILE A 6 -10.48 13.57 -17.22
CA ILE A 6 -11.30 12.47 -16.68
C ILE A 6 -11.77 11.53 -17.80
N GLN A 7 -12.06 12.05 -18.99
CA GLN A 7 -12.38 11.18 -20.14
C GLN A 7 -11.22 10.22 -20.49
N GLU A 8 -9.99 10.70 -20.44
CA GLU A 8 -8.80 9.86 -20.66
C GLU A 8 -8.60 8.80 -19.58
N GLN A 9 -8.85 9.15 -18.31
CA GLN A 9 -8.79 8.17 -17.21
C GLN A 9 -9.89 7.11 -17.33
N LEU A 10 -11.10 7.50 -17.71
CA LEU A 10 -12.20 6.55 -17.92
C LEU A 10 -11.91 5.52 -19.01
N LYS A 11 -11.16 5.89 -20.06
CA LYS A 11 -10.75 4.96 -21.11
C LYS A 11 -9.78 3.87 -20.65
N LYS A 12 -9.02 4.12 -19.57
CA LYS A 12 -8.05 3.16 -19.03
C LYS A 12 -8.70 2.01 -18.25
N GLY A 13 -9.98 2.16 -17.86
CA GLY A 13 -10.69 1.17 -17.06
C GLY A 13 -10.13 1.00 -15.64
N SER A 14 -10.63 -0.01 -14.97
CA SER A 14 -10.12 -0.47 -13.67
C SER A 14 -10.14 -2.00 -13.65
N PRO A 15 -9.05 -2.67 -14.06
CA PRO A 15 -8.99 -4.15 -14.12
C PRO A 15 -9.38 -4.84 -12.81
N ILE A 16 -9.08 -4.24 -11.65
CA ILE A 16 -9.50 -4.77 -10.34
C ILE A 16 -11.02 -4.75 -10.22
N ARG A 17 -11.67 -3.66 -10.63
CA ARG A 17 -13.13 -3.52 -10.54
C ARG A 17 -13.82 -4.42 -11.56
N GLU A 18 -13.29 -4.47 -12.77
CA GLU A 18 -13.79 -5.34 -13.85
C GLU A 18 -13.71 -6.81 -13.44
N ALA A 19 -12.59 -7.26 -12.86
CA ALA A 19 -12.44 -8.62 -12.35
C ALA A 19 -13.43 -8.92 -11.21
N PHE A 20 -13.68 -7.95 -10.32
CA PHE A 20 -14.66 -8.10 -9.23
C PHE A 20 -16.09 -8.22 -9.76
N GLU A 21 -16.50 -7.35 -10.69
CA GLU A 21 -17.83 -7.41 -11.33
C GLU A 21 -18.02 -8.73 -12.11
N GLU A 22 -16.96 -9.18 -12.79
CA GLU A 22 -16.94 -10.48 -13.47
C GLU A 22 -17.04 -11.65 -12.48
N GLY A 23 -16.36 -11.57 -11.34
CA GLY A 23 -16.49 -12.55 -10.26
C GLY A 23 -17.92 -12.70 -9.75
N GLN A 24 -18.61 -11.59 -9.58
CA GLN A 24 -20.03 -11.59 -9.19
C GLN A 24 -20.91 -12.20 -10.28
N ARG A 25 -20.60 -11.96 -11.56
CA ARG A 25 -21.31 -12.55 -12.70
C ARG A 25 -21.11 -14.06 -12.77
N LEU A 26 -19.87 -14.53 -12.67
CA LEU A 26 -19.54 -15.96 -12.69
C LEU A 26 -20.14 -16.70 -11.49
N ALA A 27 -20.14 -16.08 -10.30
CA ALA A 27 -20.75 -16.66 -9.09
C ALA A 27 -22.23 -16.96 -9.25
N LYS A 28 -22.98 -16.15 -10.03
CA LYS A 28 -24.39 -16.41 -10.36
C LYS A 28 -24.58 -17.61 -11.31
N ILE A 29 -23.58 -17.92 -12.12
CA ILE A 29 -23.64 -18.97 -13.15
C ILE A 29 -23.16 -20.31 -12.58
N TYR A 30 -22.01 -20.30 -11.90
CA TYR A 30 -21.31 -21.51 -11.47
C TYR A 30 -21.40 -21.79 -9.96
N GLY A 31 -22.03 -20.89 -9.19
CA GLY A 31 -22.00 -20.91 -7.71
C GLY A 31 -20.77 -20.17 -7.16
N ALA A 32 -20.95 -19.41 -6.11
CA ALA A 32 -19.87 -18.60 -5.52
C ALA A 32 -18.69 -19.43 -5.00
N GLU A 33 -18.97 -20.67 -4.65
CA GLU A 33 -17.97 -21.63 -4.17
C GLU A 33 -17.04 -22.15 -5.28
N ASN A 34 -17.41 -21.99 -6.55
CA ASN A 34 -16.64 -22.44 -7.73
C ASN A 34 -15.97 -21.29 -8.48
N VAL A 35 -15.97 -20.07 -7.88
CA VAL A 35 -15.32 -18.89 -8.43
C VAL A 35 -14.23 -18.41 -7.47
N PHE A 36 -13.02 -18.38 -7.96
CA PHE A 36 -11.81 -18.06 -7.19
C PHE A 36 -11.36 -16.65 -7.50
N ASP A 37 -12.08 -15.67 -6.91
CA ASP A 37 -11.72 -14.26 -7.05
C ASP A 37 -10.57 -13.91 -6.11
N PHE A 38 -9.40 -13.63 -6.71
CA PHE A 38 -8.16 -13.16 -6.07
C PHE A 38 -7.79 -11.74 -6.52
N SER A 39 -8.73 -10.98 -7.08
CA SER A 39 -8.47 -9.65 -7.64
C SER A 39 -8.36 -8.56 -6.59
N ILE A 40 -9.12 -8.64 -5.49
CA ILE A 40 -9.22 -7.58 -4.48
C ILE A 40 -8.38 -7.90 -3.25
N GLY A 41 -7.56 -6.92 -2.83
CA GLY A 41 -6.81 -6.94 -1.57
C GLY A 41 -7.63 -6.40 -0.40
N ASN A 42 -8.76 -7.04 -0.08
CA ASN A 42 -9.58 -6.71 1.08
C ASN A 42 -9.30 -7.68 2.23
N PRO A 43 -8.92 -7.21 3.43
CA PRO A 43 -8.72 -8.09 4.57
C PRO A 43 -9.91 -9.00 4.82
N TYR A 44 -9.66 -10.30 4.97
CA TYR A 44 -10.70 -11.29 5.22
C TYR A 44 -10.94 -11.51 6.71
N VAL A 45 -9.89 -11.42 7.54
CA VAL A 45 -10.00 -11.62 8.98
C VAL A 45 -10.76 -10.47 9.63
N GLU A 46 -11.53 -10.79 10.67
CA GLU A 46 -12.23 -9.77 11.44
C GLU A 46 -11.26 -8.84 12.16
N ALA A 47 -11.73 -7.62 12.45
CA ALA A 47 -11.01 -6.69 13.30
C ALA A 47 -10.77 -7.29 14.70
N PRO A 48 -9.64 -6.99 15.36
CA PRO A 48 -9.41 -7.41 16.75
C PRO A 48 -10.58 -7.04 17.67
N LYS A 49 -10.90 -7.92 18.62
CA LYS A 49 -12.02 -7.73 19.57
C LYS A 49 -11.99 -6.36 20.27
N LYS A 50 -10.77 -5.88 20.55
CA LYS A 50 -10.51 -4.58 21.15
C LYS A 50 -11.10 -3.42 20.36
N VAL A 51 -11.16 -3.50 19.04
CA VAL A 51 -11.78 -2.47 18.19
C VAL A 51 -13.25 -2.29 18.54
N LYS A 52 -14.02 -3.39 18.61
CA LYS A 52 -15.44 -3.36 18.99
C LYS A 52 -15.63 -2.84 20.42
N GLU A 53 -14.83 -3.32 21.36
CA GLU A 53 -14.88 -2.90 22.77
C GLU A 53 -14.58 -1.40 22.91
N SER A 54 -13.59 -0.89 22.16
CA SER A 54 -13.24 0.54 22.17
C SER A 54 -14.34 1.40 21.59
N ILE A 55 -15.00 0.97 20.49
CA ILE A 55 -16.16 1.68 19.93
C ILE A 55 -17.25 1.82 20.99
N GLN A 56 -17.66 0.71 21.63
CA GLN A 56 -18.69 0.71 22.66
C GLN A 56 -18.35 1.64 23.82
N LYS A 57 -17.14 1.48 24.39
CA LYS A 57 -16.64 2.33 25.49
C LYS A 57 -16.65 3.82 25.16
N ILE A 58 -16.16 4.20 23.96
CA ILE A 58 -16.03 5.62 23.57
C ILE A 58 -17.42 6.24 23.38
N ILE A 59 -18.37 5.55 22.76
CA ILE A 59 -19.73 6.05 22.56
C ILE A 59 -20.44 6.23 23.91
N GLU A 60 -20.28 5.28 24.85
CA GLU A 60 -20.89 5.36 26.15
C GLU A 60 -20.33 6.52 27.00
N GLN A 61 -19.03 6.79 26.90
CA GLN A 61 -18.35 7.78 27.72
C GLN A 61 -18.61 9.24 27.30
N ASN A 62 -18.68 9.52 26.01
CA ASN A 62 -18.71 10.91 25.55
C ASN A 62 -19.31 11.13 24.14
N PRO A 63 -20.60 10.83 23.94
CA PRO A 63 -21.19 10.89 22.61
C PRO A 63 -21.18 12.29 21.97
N ARG A 64 -21.25 13.37 22.78
CA ARG A 64 -21.34 14.74 22.23
C ARG A 64 -20.01 15.22 21.63
N GLN A 65 -18.89 15.00 22.32
CA GLN A 65 -17.58 15.47 21.86
C GLN A 65 -17.04 14.64 20.70
N ILE A 66 -17.39 13.37 20.62
CA ILE A 66 -16.90 12.46 19.59
C ILE A 66 -17.36 12.83 18.16
N HIS A 67 -18.42 13.60 18.03
CA HIS A 67 -18.99 14.02 16.74
C HIS A 67 -18.65 15.46 16.37
N SER A 68 -17.80 16.14 17.13
CA SER A 68 -17.43 17.54 16.90
C SER A 68 -16.23 17.68 15.97
N TYR A 69 -16.14 18.80 15.28
CA TYR A 69 -14.88 19.19 14.62
C TYR A 69 -13.75 19.32 15.63
N MET A 70 -12.53 19.08 15.17
CA MET A 70 -11.32 19.11 15.98
C MET A 70 -10.20 19.89 15.28
N ASN A 71 -9.02 19.94 15.88
CA ASN A 71 -7.83 20.50 15.24
C ASN A 71 -7.55 19.80 13.89
N ASP A 72 -7.09 20.53 12.88
CA ASP A 72 -6.84 20.04 11.52
C ASP A 72 -5.91 18.81 11.46
N ALA A 73 -4.97 18.70 12.40
CA ALA A 73 -4.10 17.52 12.51
C ALA A 73 -4.77 16.33 13.21
N GLY A 74 -5.99 16.46 13.74
CA GLY A 74 -6.66 15.45 14.57
C GLY A 74 -6.48 15.68 16.08
N TYR A 75 -7.04 14.80 16.89
CA TYR A 75 -7.01 14.88 18.35
C TYR A 75 -5.59 14.81 18.90
N GLU A 76 -5.23 15.70 19.83
CA GLU A 76 -3.87 15.81 20.39
C GLU A 76 -3.48 14.58 21.21
N ASP A 77 -4.38 14.07 22.03
CA ASP A 77 -4.17 12.85 22.81
C ASP A 77 -3.97 11.61 21.93
N VAL A 78 -4.66 11.52 20.81
CA VAL A 78 -4.49 10.44 19.82
C VAL A 78 -3.12 10.53 19.17
N ARG A 79 -2.75 11.70 18.67
CA ARG A 79 -1.46 11.94 18.02
C ARG A 79 -0.29 11.70 18.98
N LYS A 80 -0.44 12.10 20.27
CA LYS A 80 0.54 11.82 21.31
C LYS A 80 0.74 10.32 21.52
N LYS A 81 -0.35 9.55 21.66
CA LYS A 81 -0.28 8.08 21.81
C LYS A 81 0.37 7.40 20.62
N ILE A 82 0.08 7.86 19.39
CA ILE A 82 0.72 7.34 18.17
C ILE A 82 2.22 7.62 18.20
N ALA A 83 2.64 8.86 18.49
CA ALA A 83 4.05 9.22 18.59
C ALA A 83 4.79 8.36 19.65
N GLU A 84 4.21 8.20 20.84
CA GLU A 84 4.75 7.35 21.91
C GLU A 84 4.86 5.88 21.49
N SER A 85 3.87 5.35 20.76
CA SER A 85 3.92 3.98 20.21
C SER A 85 5.04 3.81 19.19
N LEU A 86 5.19 4.78 18.26
CA LEU A 86 6.25 4.75 17.27
C LEU A 86 7.64 4.84 17.92
N ASN A 87 7.81 5.73 18.91
CA ASN A 87 9.06 5.88 19.66
C ASN A 87 9.46 4.58 20.37
N ARG A 88 8.48 3.92 21.03
CA ARG A 88 8.70 2.64 21.72
C ARG A 88 9.07 1.52 20.73
N ARG A 89 8.42 1.48 19.56
CA ARG A 89 8.59 0.40 18.58
C ARG A 89 9.84 0.55 17.72
N PHE A 90 10.22 1.76 17.37
CA PHE A 90 11.26 2.03 16.38
C PHE A 90 12.45 2.82 16.92
N GLY A 91 12.42 3.24 18.20
CA GLY A 91 13.50 4.02 18.81
C GLY A 91 13.63 5.42 18.18
N THR A 92 12.51 6.03 17.83
CA THR A 92 12.41 7.41 17.32
C THR A 92 12.15 8.39 18.46
N SER A 93 12.10 9.71 18.17
CA SER A 93 11.85 10.78 19.14
C SER A 93 10.70 11.69 18.72
N PHE A 94 9.66 11.13 18.11
CA PHE A 94 8.51 11.89 17.62
C PHE A 94 7.68 12.49 18.76
N HIS A 95 7.07 13.62 18.45
CA HIS A 95 6.09 14.32 19.26
C HIS A 95 4.74 14.37 18.54
N MET A 96 3.68 14.77 19.24
CA MET A 96 2.34 14.84 18.65
C MET A 96 2.27 15.76 17.42
N HIS A 97 3.15 16.77 17.31
CA HIS A 97 3.14 17.69 16.16
C HIS A 97 3.69 17.04 14.87
N ASN A 98 4.49 15.99 14.99
CA ASN A 98 4.97 15.21 13.85
C ASN A 98 3.87 14.33 13.23
N ILE A 99 2.72 14.15 13.89
CA ILE A 99 1.64 13.26 13.47
C ILE A 99 0.45 14.06 12.96
N ILE A 100 -0.02 13.75 11.76
CA ILE A 100 -1.26 14.29 11.17
C ILE A 100 -2.20 13.14 10.86
N MET A 101 -3.38 13.11 11.50
CA MET A 101 -4.40 12.08 11.23
C MET A 101 -4.99 12.26 9.84
N SER A 102 -5.24 11.15 9.14
CA SER A 102 -5.70 11.17 7.74
C SER A 102 -6.73 10.09 7.45
N VAL A 103 -7.42 10.22 6.30
CA VAL A 103 -8.38 9.23 5.78
C VAL A 103 -7.67 8.04 5.12
N GLY A 104 -6.86 7.34 5.91
CA GLY A 104 -5.94 6.28 5.47
C GLY A 104 -4.68 6.83 4.80
N ALA A 105 -3.77 5.93 4.42
CA ALA A 105 -2.52 6.29 3.75
C ALA A 105 -2.74 7.06 2.44
N ALA A 106 -3.77 6.70 1.66
CA ALA A 106 -4.09 7.40 0.41
C ALA A 106 -4.38 8.89 0.61
N GLY A 107 -5.14 9.25 1.65
CA GLY A 107 -5.37 10.66 2.01
C GLY A 107 -4.10 11.36 2.47
N ALA A 108 -3.29 10.68 3.31
CA ALA A 108 -2.00 11.19 3.79
C ALA A 108 -1.03 11.49 2.61
N MET A 109 -0.89 10.55 1.69
CA MET A 109 -0.05 10.70 0.50
C MET A 109 -0.52 11.85 -0.40
N ASN A 110 -1.83 11.94 -0.69
CA ASN A 110 -2.36 13.02 -1.51
C ASN A 110 -2.13 14.40 -0.86
N ALA A 111 -2.32 14.52 0.46
CA ALA A 111 -2.08 15.78 1.16
C ALA A 111 -0.59 16.17 1.16
N ALA A 112 0.31 15.19 1.37
CA ALA A 112 1.75 15.41 1.31
C ALA A 112 2.20 15.81 -0.11
N MET A 113 1.76 15.09 -1.13
CA MET A 113 2.10 15.41 -2.53
C MET A 113 1.60 16.80 -2.94
N TYR A 114 0.38 17.17 -2.54
CA TYR A 114 -0.16 18.51 -2.81
C TYR A 114 0.66 19.63 -2.12
N ALA A 115 1.23 19.33 -0.96
CA ALA A 115 2.05 20.30 -0.24
C ALA A 115 3.48 20.43 -0.80
N LEU A 116 3.99 19.38 -1.45
CA LEU A 116 5.39 19.28 -1.87
C LEU A 116 5.62 19.55 -3.37
N MET A 117 4.61 19.29 -4.22
CA MET A 117 4.80 19.23 -5.66
C MET A 117 4.36 20.49 -6.37
N ASP A 118 5.18 20.92 -7.29
CA ASP A 118 4.84 21.86 -8.36
C ASP A 118 4.50 21.12 -9.66
N VAL A 119 3.99 21.87 -10.63
CA VAL A 119 3.66 21.33 -11.97
C VAL A 119 4.92 20.80 -12.64
N ASP A 120 4.81 19.61 -13.23
CA ASP A 120 5.89 18.91 -13.91
C ASP A 120 7.02 18.34 -13.01
N ASP A 121 6.88 18.42 -11.67
CA ASP A 121 7.77 17.70 -10.76
C ASP A 121 7.70 16.20 -10.99
N GLU A 122 8.83 15.52 -10.84
CA GLU A 122 8.94 14.09 -11.04
C GLU A 122 8.78 13.32 -9.74
N VAL A 123 7.97 12.26 -9.82
CA VAL A 123 7.77 11.31 -8.73
C VAL A 123 8.22 9.94 -9.19
N MET A 124 9.24 9.42 -8.53
CA MET A 124 9.77 8.09 -8.80
C MET A 124 8.93 7.02 -8.09
N VAL A 125 8.61 5.95 -8.82
CA VAL A 125 7.89 4.77 -8.30
C VAL A 125 8.63 3.50 -8.70
N MET A 126 8.79 2.59 -7.74
CA MET A 126 9.47 1.31 -7.95
C MET A 126 8.50 0.31 -8.56
N ARG A 127 8.79 -0.20 -9.75
CA ARG A 127 8.00 -1.25 -10.40
C ARG A 127 8.18 -2.60 -9.70
N PRO A 128 7.15 -3.43 -9.64
CA PRO A 128 5.75 -3.08 -9.83
C PRO A 128 5.23 -2.28 -8.61
N TYR A 129 4.26 -1.40 -8.84
CA TYR A 129 3.76 -0.45 -7.84
C TYR A 129 2.23 -0.49 -7.70
N TYR A 130 1.73 0.02 -6.58
CA TYR A 130 0.29 0.21 -6.38
C TYR A 130 -0.28 1.23 -7.40
N PRO A 131 -1.25 0.85 -8.24
CA PRO A 131 -1.74 1.70 -9.35
C PRO A 131 -2.30 3.06 -8.92
N GLY A 132 -2.74 3.19 -7.68
CA GLY A 132 -3.21 4.45 -7.12
C GLY A 132 -2.18 5.58 -7.19
N TYR A 133 -0.88 5.27 -7.15
CA TYR A 133 0.17 6.30 -7.25
C TYR A 133 0.09 7.10 -8.57
N THR A 134 -0.21 6.42 -9.67
CA THR A 134 -0.40 7.11 -10.96
C THR A 134 -1.50 8.17 -10.87
N SER A 135 -2.62 7.86 -10.21
CA SER A 135 -3.71 8.82 -10.03
C SER A 135 -3.32 9.97 -9.09
N PHE A 136 -2.59 9.66 -7.99
CA PHE A 136 -2.15 10.67 -7.04
C PHE A 136 -1.18 11.68 -7.70
N ILE A 137 -0.19 11.18 -8.45
CA ILE A 137 0.78 12.01 -9.18
C ILE A 137 0.07 12.91 -10.20
N LEU A 138 -0.87 12.34 -10.98
CA LEU A 138 -1.64 13.08 -11.97
C LEU A 138 -2.58 14.13 -11.36
N ASN A 139 -3.09 13.90 -10.15
CA ASN A 139 -3.94 14.89 -9.47
C ASN A 139 -3.20 16.22 -9.26
N TRP A 140 -1.90 16.14 -9.00
CA TRP A 140 -1.04 17.32 -8.71
C TRP A 140 -0.16 17.68 -9.89
N GLN A 141 -0.50 17.22 -11.11
CA GLN A 141 0.16 17.54 -12.36
C GLN A 141 1.66 17.17 -12.41
N GLY A 142 2.05 16.19 -11.58
CA GLY A 142 3.40 15.63 -11.59
C GLY A 142 3.61 14.62 -12.72
N LYS A 143 4.86 14.26 -12.94
CA LYS A 143 5.32 13.24 -13.88
C LYS A 143 5.77 12.00 -13.13
N LYS A 144 5.23 10.85 -13.54
CA LYS A 144 5.66 9.57 -12.98
C LYS A 144 6.92 9.09 -13.68
N VAL A 145 7.96 8.78 -12.90
CA VAL A 145 9.20 8.14 -13.34
C VAL A 145 9.24 6.72 -12.76
N GLU A 146 9.32 5.73 -13.62
CA GLU A 146 9.25 4.32 -13.23
C GLU A 146 10.65 3.73 -13.16
N VAL A 147 10.98 3.09 -12.03
CA VAL A 147 12.25 2.40 -11.77
C VAL A 147 12.03 0.90 -11.88
N ASP A 148 12.90 0.22 -12.65
CA ASP A 148 12.83 -1.22 -12.80
C ASP A 148 13.37 -1.95 -11.56
N PRO A 149 12.83 -3.12 -11.23
CA PRO A 149 13.32 -3.96 -10.15
C PRO A 149 14.35 -4.97 -10.65
N ASP A 150 15.13 -5.52 -9.74
CA ASP A 150 15.72 -6.84 -9.90
C ASP A 150 14.58 -7.89 -10.01
N PRO A 151 14.48 -8.65 -11.11
CA PRO A 151 13.36 -9.55 -11.35
C PRO A 151 13.33 -10.79 -10.43
N GLN A 152 14.42 -11.07 -9.70
CA GLN A 152 14.51 -12.21 -8.80
C GLN A 152 14.07 -11.87 -7.38
N THR A 153 14.22 -10.62 -6.98
CA THR A 153 14.01 -10.17 -5.60
C THR A 153 12.96 -9.08 -5.45
N PHE A 154 12.62 -8.40 -6.55
CA PHE A 154 11.85 -7.16 -6.57
C PHE A 154 12.43 -6.02 -5.71
N GLN A 155 13.74 -6.08 -5.39
CA GLN A 155 14.46 -4.91 -4.91
C GLN A 155 14.64 -3.92 -6.07
N PRO A 156 14.78 -2.60 -5.82
CA PRO A 156 15.07 -1.63 -6.89
C PRO A 156 16.37 -1.97 -7.63
N ASP A 157 16.38 -1.84 -8.95
CA ASP A 157 17.63 -1.76 -9.70
C ASP A 157 18.26 -0.38 -9.45
N PHE A 158 19.40 -0.38 -8.77
CA PHE A 158 20.04 0.87 -8.33
C PHE A 158 20.71 1.65 -9.45
N GLU A 159 21.14 0.98 -10.53
CA GLU A 159 21.69 1.67 -11.69
C GLU A 159 20.58 2.41 -12.41
N ASP A 160 19.45 1.74 -12.61
CA ASP A 160 18.24 2.34 -13.19
C ASP A 160 17.69 3.46 -12.30
N PHE A 161 17.63 3.24 -10.98
CA PHE A 161 17.19 4.25 -10.02
C PHE A 161 18.04 5.52 -10.07
N GLU A 162 19.37 5.40 -9.92
CA GLU A 162 20.27 6.55 -9.91
C GLU A 162 20.25 7.29 -11.25
N SER A 163 20.20 6.57 -12.38
CA SER A 163 20.20 7.15 -13.73
C SER A 163 18.95 7.96 -14.05
N LYS A 164 17.83 7.66 -13.39
CA LYS A 164 16.54 8.32 -13.63
C LYS A 164 16.26 9.51 -12.71
N ILE A 165 17.12 9.77 -11.73
CA ILE A 165 16.99 10.97 -10.88
C ILE A 165 17.49 12.18 -11.68
N THR A 166 16.63 13.23 -11.74
CA THR A 166 16.91 14.48 -12.45
C THR A 166 16.75 15.69 -11.52
N GLU A 167 17.10 16.89 -12.00
CA GLU A 167 16.83 18.15 -11.29
C GLU A 167 15.34 18.41 -11.01
N ARG A 168 14.41 17.63 -11.62
CA ARG A 168 12.97 17.72 -11.40
C ARG A 168 12.46 16.66 -10.41
N THR A 169 13.30 15.74 -10.00
CA THR A 169 12.92 14.68 -9.07
C THR A 169 12.62 15.30 -7.71
N LYS A 170 11.35 15.29 -7.33
CA LYS A 170 10.87 15.86 -6.07
C LYS A 170 10.56 14.83 -5.01
N LEU A 171 10.07 13.65 -5.45
CA LEU A 171 9.56 12.64 -4.53
C LEU A 171 9.90 11.24 -5.01
N VAL A 172 10.23 10.36 -4.05
CA VAL A 172 10.39 8.91 -4.27
C VAL A 172 9.41 8.18 -3.39
N ILE A 173 8.57 7.31 -3.97
CA ILE A 173 7.62 6.49 -3.21
C ILE A 173 8.21 5.11 -2.98
N VAL A 174 8.27 4.69 -1.72
CA VAL A 174 8.67 3.35 -1.29
C VAL A 174 7.49 2.67 -0.61
N ASN A 175 7.14 1.46 -1.07
CA ASN A 175 6.09 0.62 -0.48
C ASN A 175 6.68 -0.73 -0.08
N SER A 176 6.89 -0.93 1.21
CA SER A 176 7.47 -2.18 1.77
C SER A 176 6.80 -2.50 3.12
N PRO A 177 6.17 -3.69 3.25
CA PRO A 177 5.96 -4.74 2.25
C PRO A 177 5.15 -4.27 1.04
N ASN A 178 5.52 -4.76 -0.15
CA ASN A 178 5.06 -4.23 -1.41
C ASN A 178 3.70 -4.81 -1.87
N ASN A 179 2.89 -3.98 -2.48
CA ASN A 179 1.78 -4.36 -3.33
C ASN A 179 2.14 -4.04 -4.79
N PRO A 180 2.33 -5.04 -5.67
CA PRO A 180 1.70 -6.37 -5.67
C PRO A 180 2.60 -7.56 -5.27
N THR A 181 3.89 -7.39 -5.01
CA THR A 181 4.83 -8.50 -4.96
C THR A 181 4.90 -9.24 -3.62
N GLY A 182 4.55 -8.59 -2.52
CA GLY A 182 4.82 -9.08 -1.17
C GLY A 182 6.30 -9.00 -0.77
N ALA A 183 7.16 -8.41 -1.59
CA ALA A 183 8.57 -8.21 -1.28
C ALA A 183 8.77 -7.20 -0.15
N ILE A 184 9.81 -7.42 0.63
CA ILE A 184 10.28 -6.52 1.69
C ILE A 184 11.62 -5.94 1.26
N TYR A 185 11.78 -4.64 1.38
CA TYR A 185 13.08 -4.01 1.15
C TYR A 185 13.98 -4.22 2.35
N THR A 186 15.18 -4.70 2.09
CA THR A 186 16.19 -4.95 3.13
C THR A 186 16.75 -3.65 3.70
N GLU A 187 17.40 -3.74 4.85
CA GLU A 187 18.10 -2.58 5.43
C GLU A 187 19.16 -2.03 4.48
N ASP A 188 19.95 -2.92 3.83
CA ASP A 188 20.97 -2.54 2.85
C ASP A 188 20.33 -1.80 1.65
N THR A 189 19.16 -2.24 1.20
CA THR A 189 18.40 -1.55 0.14
C THR A 189 18.04 -0.12 0.56
N ILE A 190 17.52 0.05 1.78
CA ILE A 190 17.13 1.38 2.28
C ILE A 190 18.34 2.29 2.47
N GLN A 191 19.44 1.76 3.02
CA GLN A 191 20.69 2.53 3.18
C GLN A 191 21.24 2.98 1.83
N ARG A 192 21.20 2.12 0.81
CA ARG A 192 21.69 2.47 -0.53
C ARG A 192 20.79 3.51 -1.21
N LEU A 193 19.46 3.39 -1.07
CA LEU A 193 18.53 4.43 -1.53
C LEU A 193 18.84 5.78 -0.89
N ALA A 194 19.02 5.81 0.44
CA ALA A 194 19.35 7.02 1.19
C ALA A 194 20.65 7.67 0.68
N GLN A 195 21.73 6.90 0.53
CA GLN A 195 23.02 7.39 0.04
C GLN A 195 22.93 8.01 -1.36
N ILE A 196 22.16 7.38 -2.26
CA ILE A 196 21.95 7.92 -3.61
C ILE A 196 21.17 9.23 -3.54
N LEU A 197 20.11 9.29 -2.73
CA LEU A 197 19.31 10.51 -2.58
C LEU A 197 20.12 11.66 -1.97
N GLU A 198 20.88 11.41 -0.91
CA GLU A 198 21.77 12.42 -0.29
C GLU A 198 22.81 12.98 -1.30
N LYS A 199 23.41 12.09 -2.10
CA LYS A 199 24.33 12.48 -3.17
C LYS A 199 23.63 13.39 -4.20
N LYS A 200 22.41 13.04 -4.60
CA LYS A 200 21.64 13.77 -5.61
C LYS A 200 21.10 15.11 -5.09
N GLU A 201 20.71 15.20 -3.83
CA GLU A 201 20.37 16.48 -3.19
C GLU A 201 21.57 17.44 -3.21
N GLN A 202 22.77 16.94 -2.91
CA GLN A 202 24.00 17.75 -2.99
C GLN A 202 24.34 18.16 -4.42
N GLU A 203 24.11 17.28 -5.41
CA GLU A 203 24.37 17.54 -6.83
C GLU A 203 23.44 18.62 -7.39
N TYR A 204 22.15 18.56 -7.04
CA TYR A 204 21.13 19.46 -7.61
C TYR A 204 20.81 20.68 -6.74
N GLY A 205 21.20 20.67 -5.46
CA GLY A 205 21.02 21.78 -4.54
C GLY A 205 19.58 22.00 -4.08
N HIS A 206 18.76 20.93 -4.07
CA HIS A 206 17.39 20.94 -3.54
C HIS A 206 17.04 19.60 -2.90
N GLU A 207 16.01 19.59 -2.06
CA GLU A 207 15.53 18.41 -1.34
C GLU A 207 14.79 17.44 -2.28
N ILE A 208 15.04 16.14 -2.08
CA ILE A 208 14.29 15.04 -2.68
C ILE A 208 13.61 14.26 -1.54
N TYR A 209 12.30 14.28 -1.47
CA TYR A 209 11.58 13.65 -0.38
C TYR A 209 11.36 12.16 -0.64
N LEU A 210 11.45 11.35 0.42
CA LEU A 210 11.08 9.95 0.40
C LEU A 210 9.75 9.78 1.11
N LEU A 211 8.73 9.22 0.42
CA LEU A 211 7.41 8.94 0.97
C LEU A 211 7.25 7.43 1.15
N SER A 212 7.35 6.98 2.40
CA SER A 212 7.15 5.59 2.78
C SER A 212 5.65 5.30 2.91
N ASP A 213 5.11 4.46 2.02
CA ASP A 213 3.73 3.96 2.09
C ASP A 213 3.69 2.64 2.84
N GLU A 214 3.16 2.64 4.08
CA GLU A 214 3.29 1.55 5.04
C GLU A 214 1.96 0.89 5.48
N PRO A 215 1.00 0.60 4.60
CA PRO A 215 -0.25 -0.04 5.00
C PRO A 215 -0.05 -1.51 5.41
N TYR A 216 1.06 -2.14 5.01
CA TYR A 216 1.35 -3.56 5.24
C TYR A 216 2.45 -3.81 6.27
N ARG A 217 2.95 -2.79 6.97
CA ARG A 217 4.07 -2.91 7.93
C ARG A 217 3.88 -4.03 8.96
N GLU A 218 2.66 -4.30 9.38
CA GLU A 218 2.35 -5.33 10.37
C GLU A 218 2.16 -6.74 9.75
N LEU A 219 2.19 -6.85 8.43
CA LEU A 219 2.00 -8.12 7.71
C LEU A 219 3.35 -8.63 7.19
N VAL A 220 4.16 -9.19 8.07
CA VAL A 220 5.50 -9.75 7.81
C VAL A 220 5.53 -11.20 8.28
N TYR A 221 5.93 -12.11 7.42
CA TYR A 221 5.90 -13.57 7.67
C TYR A 221 7.25 -14.17 8.02
N THR A 222 8.34 -13.46 7.75
CA THR A 222 9.72 -13.97 7.92
C THR A 222 10.29 -13.78 9.32
N GLY A 223 9.58 -13.04 10.18
CA GLY A 223 10.10 -12.65 11.50
C GLY A 223 11.15 -11.53 11.45
N GLU A 224 11.47 -11.03 10.27
CA GLU A 224 12.41 -9.92 10.10
C GLU A 224 11.82 -8.60 10.61
N THR A 225 12.68 -7.76 11.16
CA THR A 225 12.32 -6.40 11.54
C THR A 225 12.45 -5.49 10.31
N LEU A 226 11.35 -4.86 9.91
CA LEU A 226 11.39 -3.89 8.82
C LEU A 226 12.13 -2.63 9.23
N PRO A 227 13.05 -2.11 8.40
CA PRO A 227 13.67 -0.81 8.64
C PRO A 227 12.59 0.28 8.72
N TYR A 228 12.77 1.24 9.62
CA TYR A 228 11.92 2.43 9.70
C TYR A 228 12.64 3.56 8.99
N LEU A 229 12.14 3.95 7.83
CA LEU A 229 12.89 4.71 6.83
C LEU A 229 13.40 6.07 7.32
N THR A 230 12.69 6.72 8.25
CA THR A 230 13.11 8.00 8.86
C THR A 230 14.45 7.92 9.61
N LYS A 231 14.94 6.72 9.90
CA LYS A 231 16.25 6.51 10.57
C LYS A 231 17.42 6.49 9.59
N TYR A 232 17.16 6.45 8.30
CA TYR A 232 18.16 6.29 7.26
C TYR A 232 18.27 7.52 6.34
N TYR A 233 17.17 8.27 6.20
CA TYR A 233 17.13 9.44 5.35
C TYR A 233 16.25 10.53 5.96
N ASN A 234 16.80 11.75 6.14
CA ASN A 234 16.16 12.82 6.88
C ASN A 234 14.86 13.30 6.22
N ASN A 235 14.87 13.50 4.89
CA ASN A 235 13.70 13.99 4.15
C ASN A 235 12.66 12.88 3.90
N THR A 236 12.36 12.08 4.94
CA THR A 236 11.41 10.96 4.88
C THR A 236 10.09 11.27 5.58
N LEU A 237 8.98 11.10 4.84
CA LEU A 237 7.63 11.11 5.37
C LEU A 237 7.08 9.68 5.40
N VAL A 238 6.24 9.35 6.40
CA VAL A 238 5.62 8.02 6.49
C VAL A 238 4.11 8.13 6.45
N ALA A 239 3.49 7.52 5.44
CA ALA A 239 2.04 7.38 5.31
C ALA A 239 1.61 6.00 5.82
N TYR A 240 0.89 5.95 6.92
CA TYR A 240 0.40 4.71 7.54
C TYR A 240 -1.11 4.58 7.45
N SER A 241 -1.60 3.33 7.38
CA SER A 241 -3.03 3.01 7.40
C SER A 241 -3.35 1.85 8.33
N PHE A 242 -4.39 2.00 9.14
CA PHE A 242 -4.94 0.90 9.96
C PHE A 242 -5.81 -0.08 9.15
N SER A 243 -6.01 0.17 7.85
CA SER A 243 -6.85 -0.67 6.98
C SER A 243 -6.48 -2.15 6.99
N LYS A 244 -5.18 -2.47 7.13
CA LYS A 244 -4.67 -3.84 7.07
C LYS A 244 -4.27 -4.37 8.44
N SER A 245 -3.63 -3.55 9.25
CA SER A 245 -3.18 -3.93 10.59
C SER A 245 -4.34 -4.23 11.56
N LEU A 246 -5.48 -3.54 11.42
CA LEU A 246 -6.68 -3.75 12.24
C LEU A 246 -7.87 -4.31 11.45
N SER A 247 -7.71 -4.65 10.17
CA SER A 247 -8.81 -5.12 9.31
C SER A 247 -10.01 -4.16 9.26
N VAL A 248 -9.76 -2.85 9.19
CA VAL A 248 -10.80 -1.80 9.16
C VAL A 248 -10.69 -0.88 7.92
N PRO A 249 -10.62 -1.42 6.69
CA PRO A 249 -10.42 -0.60 5.50
C PRO A 249 -11.59 0.34 5.20
N GLY A 250 -12.80 -0.01 5.62
CA GLY A 250 -14.02 0.81 5.46
C GLY A 250 -14.02 2.07 6.30
N GLU A 251 -13.25 2.10 7.39
CA GLU A 251 -13.25 3.21 8.35
C GLU A 251 -12.36 4.38 7.94
N ARG A 252 -11.53 4.21 6.91
CA ARG A 252 -10.70 5.26 6.32
C ARG A 252 -9.85 6.01 7.36
N ILE A 253 -9.04 5.29 8.12
CA ILE A 253 -8.24 5.85 9.20
C ILE A 253 -6.76 5.51 9.03
N GLY A 254 -5.89 6.51 9.22
CA GLY A 254 -4.46 6.45 9.11
C GLY A 254 -3.81 7.73 9.61
N TYR A 255 -2.53 7.90 9.34
CA TYR A 255 -1.79 9.11 9.69
C TYR A 255 -0.59 9.33 8.76
N LEU A 256 -0.10 10.55 8.73
CA LEU A 256 1.18 10.95 8.17
C LEU A 256 2.14 11.30 9.32
N VAL A 257 3.39 10.83 9.22
CA VAL A 257 4.50 11.27 10.07
C VAL A 257 5.38 12.22 9.27
N ILE A 258 5.67 13.37 9.85
CA ILE A 258 6.65 14.34 9.35
C ILE A 258 7.66 14.59 10.48
N PRO A 259 8.83 13.92 10.45
CA PRO A 259 9.89 14.11 11.44
C PRO A 259 10.40 15.55 11.51
N ASP A 260 11.02 15.93 12.64
CA ASP A 260 11.63 17.26 12.79
C ASP A 260 12.90 17.40 11.94
N GLU A 261 13.53 16.29 11.55
CA GLU A 261 14.71 16.19 10.68
C GLU A 261 14.41 16.56 9.22
N VAL A 262 13.14 16.51 8.79
CA VAL A 262 12.72 16.94 7.45
C VAL A 262 12.99 18.42 7.25
N SER A 263 13.56 18.77 6.11
CA SER A 263 13.81 20.18 5.74
C SER A 263 12.51 21.00 5.85
N GLU A 264 12.59 22.14 6.50
CA GLU A 264 11.46 23.04 6.80
C GLU A 264 10.23 22.32 7.41
N SER A 265 10.45 21.30 8.24
CA SER A 265 9.41 20.42 8.79
C SER A 265 8.19 21.16 9.35
N GLN A 266 8.40 22.25 10.08
CA GLN A 266 7.31 23.06 10.67
C GLN A 266 6.45 23.75 9.59
N MET A 267 7.06 24.19 8.49
CA MET A 267 6.33 24.76 7.35
C MET A 267 5.56 23.68 6.62
N LEU A 268 6.19 22.53 6.38
CA LEU A 268 5.58 21.38 5.72
C LEU A 268 4.37 20.84 6.51
N ILE A 269 4.48 20.74 7.84
CA ILE A 269 3.36 20.35 8.71
C ILE A 269 2.17 21.33 8.54
N LYS A 270 2.42 22.63 8.49
CA LYS A 270 1.36 23.64 8.25
C LYS A 270 0.77 23.48 6.84
N ALA A 271 1.60 23.28 5.83
CA ALA A 271 1.17 23.09 4.45
C ALA A 271 0.30 21.82 4.30
N VAL A 272 0.71 20.68 4.89
CA VAL A 272 -0.06 19.43 4.82
C VAL A 272 -1.42 19.56 5.52
N LYS A 273 -1.49 20.24 6.66
CA LYS A 273 -2.78 20.54 7.32
C LYS A 273 -3.70 21.37 6.41
N MET A 274 -3.16 22.39 5.77
CA MET A 274 -3.91 23.21 4.81
C MET A 274 -4.36 22.39 3.60
N THR A 275 -3.48 21.58 2.99
CA THR A 275 -3.82 20.76 1.83
C THR A 275 -4.84 19.68 2.15
N THR A 276 -4.83 19.14 3.37
CA THR A 276 -5.90 18.23 3.87
C THR A 276 -7.28 18.89 3.78
N GLY A 277 -7.39 20.17 4.19
CA GLY A 277 -8.61 20.95 4.03
C GLY A 277 -8.96 21.24 2.58
N MET A 278 -7.97 21.59 1.75
CA MET A 278 -8.16 21.88 0.33
C MET A 278 -8.63 20.67 -0.49
N ILE A 279 -8.20 19.45 -0.13
CA ILE A 279 -8.67 18.19 -0.74
C ILE A 279 -10.14 17.91 -0.38
N GLY A 280 -10.63 18.45 0.73
CA GLY A 280 -12.06 18.49 1.06
C GLY A 280 -12.51 17.54 2.17
N TYR A 281 -11.63 16.75 2.81
CA TYR A 281 -12.03 15.91 3.95
C TYR A 281 -11.72 16.51 5.33
N VAL A 282 -10.92 17.57 5.41
CA VAL A 282 -10.59 18.38 6.60
C VAL A 282 -9.98 17.58 7.76
N ASN A 283 -10.72 16.58 8.28
CA ASN A 283 -10.28 15.71 9.37
C ASN A 283 -10.49 14.23 9.04
N ALA A 284 -9.70 13.37 9.64
CA ALA A 284 -9.99 11.94 9.69
C ALA A 284 -11.22 11.67 10.59
N PRO A 285 -11.94 10.54 10.40
CA PRO A 285 -13.15 10.21 11.18
C PRO A 285 -12.90 10.24 12.69
N SER A 286 -13.64 11.08 13.41
CA SER A 286 -13.42 11.40 14.82
C SER A 286 -13.46 10.18 15.74
N LEU A 287 -14.50 9.33 15.61
CA LEU A 287 -14.65 8.11 16.41
C LEU A 287 -13.44 7.19 16.22
N PHE A 288 -13.06 6.94 14.97
CA PHE A 288 -11.96 6.01 14.67
C PHE A 288 -10.58 6.54 15.04
N GLN A 289 -10.37 7.84 15.13
CA GLN A 289 -9.14 8.38 15.75
C GLN A 289 -9.00 7.89 17.20
N LYS A 290 -10.07 7.97 17.99
CA LYS A 290 -10.07 7.50 19.39
C LYS A 290 -9.94 5.98 19.49
N VAL A 291 -10.63 5.25 18.62
CA VAL A 291 -10.57 3.76 18.58
C VAL A 291 -9.15 3.28 18.30
N VAL A 292 -8.49 3.81 17.27
CA VAL A 292 -7.12 3.35 16.93
C VAL A 292 -6.11 3.69 18.02
N ALA A 293 -6.31 4.79 18.75
CA ALA A 293 -5.45 5.15 19.88
C ALA A 293 -5.55 4.17 21.08
N GLU A 294 -6.62 3.39 21.16
CA GLU A 294 -6.77 2.30 22.14
C GLU A 294 -6.28 0.93 21.59
N CYS A 295 -5.99 0.85 20.27
CA CYS A 295 -5.68 -0.38 19.56
C CYS A 295 -4.29 -0.38 18.91
N LEU A 296 -3.36 0.49 19.34
CA LEU A 296 -2.03 0.65 18.71
C LEU A 296 -1.16 -0.60 18.80
N ASP A 297 -1.37 -1.43 19.82
CA ASP A 297 -0.63 -2.68 20.05
C ASP A 297 -1.39 -3.92 19.52
N GLU A 298 -2.62 -3.73 18.98
CA GLU A 298 -3.42 -4.80 18.39
C GLU A 298 -2.98 -5.07 16.94
N LYS A 299 -3.11 -6.33 16.52
CA LYS A 299 -2.79 -6.76 15.15
C LYS A 299 -3.88 -7.70 14.63
N ALA A 300 -4.13 -7.65 13.34
CA ALA A 300 -4.94 -8.65 12.65
C ALA A 300 -4.27 -10.03 12.74
N ASN A 301 -5.06 -11.09 12.56
CA ASN A 301 -4.56 -12.47 12.63
C ASN A 301 -3.58 -12.77 11.48
N LEU A 302 -2.29 -12.59 11.74
CA LEU A 302 -1.21 -12.82 10.78
C LEU A 302 -1.08 -14.31 10.42
N GLU A 303 -1.27 -15.21 11.37
CA GLU A 303 -1.16 -16.66 11.15
C GLU A 303 -2.15 -17.16 10.09
N PHE A 304 -3.35 -16.55 10.05
CA PHE A 304 -4.35 -16.85 9.04
C PHE A 304 -3.83 -16.59 7.61
N TYR A 305 -3.24 -15.42 7.39
CA TYR A 305 -2.68 -15.07 6.09
C TYR A 305 -1.43 -15.88 5.77
N GLN A 306 -0.59 -16.15 6.75
CA GLN A 306 0.59 -17.00 6.59
C GLN A 306 0.21 -18.41 6.12
N LYS A 307 -0.80 -19.02 6.75
CA LYS A 307 -1.32 -20.32 6.35
C LYS A 307 -1.83 -20.33 4.89
N ASN A 308 -2.56 -19.29 4.50
CA ASN A 308 -3.04 -19.15 3.12
C ASN A 308 -1.88 -19.02 2.13
N ARG A 309 -0.90 -18.15 2.45
CA ARG A 309 0.32 -17.96 1.67
C ARG A 309 1.06 -19.28 1.47
N ASP A 310 1.34 -19.99 2.55
CA ASP A 310 2.20 -21.19 2.51
C ASP A 310 1.59 -22.30 1.66
N VAL A 311 0.28 -22.53 1.80
CA VAL A 311 -0.44 -23.52 1.00
C VAL A 311 -0.45 -23.13 -0.49
N LEU A 312 -0.80 -21.90 -0.80
CA LEU A 312 -0.93 -21.46 -2.19
C LEU A 312 0.43 -21.33 -2.86
N TYR A 313 1.41 -20.71 -2.20
CA TYR A 313 2.77 -20.56 -2.70
C TYR A 313 3.41 -21.92 -3.01
N LYS A 314 3.35 -22.86 -2.05
CA LYS A 314 3.87 -24.21 -2.26
C LYS A 314 3.22 -24.88 -3.48
N LYS A 315 1.90 -24.80 -3.60
CA LYS A 315 1.18 -25.41 -4.73
C LYS A 315 1.60 -24.81 -6.06
N LEU A 316 1.73 -23.49 -6.15
CA LEU A 316 2.15 -22.84 -7.39
C LEU A 316 3.57 -23.26 -7.79
N CYS A 317 4.51 -23.36 -6.85
CA CYS A 317 5.85 -23.87 -7.09
C CYS A 317 5.83 -25.33 -7.54
N ASP A 318 5.06 -26.20 -6.88
CA ASP A 318 4.91 -27.63 -7.23
C ASP A 318 4.35 -27.82 -8.67
N LEU A 319 3.55 -26.86 -9.15
CA LEU A 319 3.00 -26.85 -10.51
C LEU A 319 3.99 -26.29 -11.55
N GLY A 320 5.13 -25.76 -11.13
CA GLY A 320 6.18 -25.23 -11.99
C GLY A 320 6.03 -23.75 -12.36
N PHE A 321 5.18 -22.99 -11.66
CA PHE A 321 5.12 -21.55 -11.83
C PHE A 321 6.31 -20.85 -11.18
N GLU A 322 6.81 -19.81 -11.84
CA GLU A 322 7.84 -18.92 -11.29
C GLU A 322 7.21 -17.89 -10.37
N VAL A 323 7.56 -17.95 -9.09
CA VAL A 323 7.02 -17.07 -8.04
C VAL A 323 8.13 -16.65 -7.08
N VAL A 324 8.32 -15.35 -6.89
CA VAL A 324 9.17 -14.84 -5.80
C VAL A 324 8.43 -15.02 -4.48
N PRO A 325 9.05 -15.63 -3.44
CA PRO A 325 8.39 -15.84 -2.16
C PRO A 325 7.90 -14.53 -1.55
N PRO A 326 6.59 -14.37 -1.27
CA PRO A 326 6.10 -13.17 -0.61
C PRO A 326 6.50 -13.18 0.87
N SER A 327 7.32 -12.22 1.28
CA SER A 327 7.79 -12.05 2.67
C SER A 327 6.82 -11.24 3.53
N GLY A 328 5.94 -10.46 2.88
CA GLY A 328 4.94 -9.63 3.56
C GLY A 328 3.69 -9.36 2.73
N ALA A 329 2.84 -8.45 3.21
CA ALA A 329 1.53 -8.13 2.65
C ALA A 329 0.63 -9.38 2.52
N PHE A 330 -0.28 -9.45 1.56
CA PHE A 330 -1.09 -10.63 1.30
C PHE A 330 -1.28 -10.87 -0.21
N TYR A 331 -0.17 -10.72 -0.95
CA TYR A 331 -0.12 -10.88 -2.40
C TYR A 331 0.96 -11.87 -2.82
N ILE A 332 0.67 -12.60 -3.88
CA ILE A 332 1.63 -13.35 -4.67
C ILE A 332 1.67 -12.70 -6.05
N PHE A 333 2.86 -12.44 -6.56
CA PHE A 333 3.07 -11.92 -7.91
C PHE A 333 3.72 -13.01 -8.75
N ILE A 334 2.88 -13.67 -9.55
CA ILE A 334 3.24 -14.84 -10.34
C ILE A 334 3.63 -14.45 -11.75
N LYS A 335 4.73 -14.98 -12.25
CA LYS A 335 5.15 -14.78 -13.65
C LYS A 335 4.26 -15.61 -14.58
N ALA A 336 3.73 -14.96 -15.58
CA ALA A 336 2.96 -15.64 -16.62
C ALA A 336 3.91 -16.56 -17.43
N PRO A 337 3.55 -17.83 -17.65
CA PRO A 337 4.37 -18.74 -18.47
C PRO A 337 4.64 -18.14 -19.85
N GLY A 338 5.92 -18.15 -20.26
CA GLY A 338 6.36 -17.52 -21.50
C GLY A 338 6.27 -15.98 -21.54
N GLY A 339 5.91 -15.34 -20.44
CA GLY A 339 5.69 -13.87 -20.36
C GLY A 339 4.37 -13.42 -20.99
N ASP A 340 3.52 -14.34 -21.45
CA ASP A 340 2.23 -14.01 -22.07
C ASP A 340 1.13 -13.79 -21.02
N GLU A 341 1.12 -12.58 -20.46
CA GLU A 341 0.13 -12.16 -19.46
C GLU A 341 -1.31 -12.33 -19.95
N LYS A 342 -1.57 -11.97 -21.20
CA LYS A 342 -2.92 -12.00 -21.75
C LYS A 342 -3.45 -13.43 -21.82
N ARG A 343 -2.70 -14.34 -22.41
CA ARG A 343 -3.06 -15.77 -22.48
C ARG A 343 -3.22 -16.36 -21.08
N PHE A 344 -2.33 -15.99 -20.14
CA PHE A 344 -2.38 -16.48 -18.77
C PHE A 344 -3.68 -16.06 -18.06
N LEU A 345 -4.09 -14.79 -18.18
CA LEU A 345 -5.35 -14.30 -17.61
C LEU A 345 -6.59 -14.93 -18.27
N GLU A 346 -6.58 -15.11 -19.59
CA GLU A 346 -7.65 -15.79 -20.33
C GLU A 346 -7.81 -17.24 -19.84
N LYS A 347 -6.70 -18.00 -19.73
CA LYS A 347 -6.72 -19.38 -19.23
C LYS A 347 -7.09 -19.49 -17.75
N ALA A 348 -6.67 -18.54 -16.91
CA ALA A 348 -7.13 -18.45 -15.53
C ALA A 348 -8.64 -18.26 -15.46
N HIS A 349 -9.20 -17.37 -16.28
CA HIS A 349 -10.63 -17.14 -16.37
C HIS A 349 -11.42 -18.40 -16.80
N GLU A 350 -10.91 -19.20 -17.75
CA GLU A 350 -11.49 -20.50 -18.14
C GLU A 350 -11.54 -21.49 -16.96
N CYS A 351 -10.68 -21.31 -15.95
CA CYS A 351 -10.65 -22.07 -14.72
C CYS A 351 -11.43 -21.42 -13.57
N ASN A 352 -12.22 -20.39 -13.83
CA ASN A 352 -12.92 -19.56 -12.84
C ASN A 352 -11.97 -18.89 -11.82
N ILE A 353 -10.70 -18.66 -12.19
CA ILE A 353 -9.72 -17.95 -11.39
C ILE A 353 -9.63 -16.51 -11.91
N LEU A 354 -9.89 -15.54 -11.05
CA LEU A 354 -9.80 -14.11 -11.38
C LEU A 354 -8.56 -13.50 -10.77
N LEU A 355 -7.67 -13.02 -11.63
CA LEU A 355 -6.39 -12.39 -11.30
C LEU A 355 -6.36 -10.97 -11.84
N VAL A 356 -5.36 -10.19 -11.41
CA VAL A 356 -5.09 -8.86 -11.96
C VAL A 356 -3.73 -8.89 -12.67
N GLY A 357 -3.69 -8.53 -13.94
CA GLY A 357 -2.47 -8.52 -14.73
C GLY A 357 -1.41 -7.57 -14.20
N GLY A 358 -0.16 -7.94 -14.38
CA GLY A 358 1.00 -7.17 -13.95
C GLY A 358 1.13 -5.83 -14.68
N SER A 359 0.64 -5.75 -15.92
CA SER A 359 0.56 -4.50 -16.69
C SER A 359 -0.16 -3.38 -15.94
N PHE A 360 -1.18 -3.71 -15.13
CA PHE A 360 -1.89 -2.75 -14.28
C PHE A 360 -1.02 -2.19 -13.14
N PHE A 361 0.00 -2.94 -12.73
CA PHE A 361 1.00 -2.53 -11.72
C PHE A 361 2.29 -1.99 -12.38
N GLY A 362 2.26 -1.69 -13.68
CA GLY A 362 3.40 -1.20 -14.43
C GLY A 362 4.44 -2.27 -14.80
N TYR A 363 4.14 -3.57 -14.68
CA TYR A 363 5.10 -4.65 -14.89
C TYR A 363 4.49 -5.83 -15.66
N VAL A 364 4.62 -5.80 -16.98
CA VAL A 364 4.02 -6.78 -17.91
C VAL A 364 4.61 -8.18 -17.73
N GLY A 365 3.83 -9.21 -18.05
CA GLY A 365 4.26 -10.61 -18.02
C GLY A 365 4.06 -11.28 -16.66
N TYR A 366 3.29 -10.67 -15.77
CA TYR A 366 2.96 -11.19 -14.44
C TYR A 366 1.46 -11.07 -14.14
N ALA A 367 1.01 -11.70 -13.05
CA ALA A 367 -0.31 -11.49 -12.49
C ALA A 367 -0.26 -11.47 -10.96
N ARG A 368 -1.13 -10.68 -10.34
CA ARG A 368 -1.27 -10.62 -8.87
C ARG A 368 -2.39 -11.54 -8.39
N ILE A 369 -2.09 -12.32 -7.36
CA ILE A 369 -3.01 -13.13 -6.57
C ILE A 369 -3.14 -12.52 -5.18
N SER A 370 -4.34 -12.11 -4.77
CA SER A 370 -4.62 -11.65 -3.40
C SER A 370 -5.08 -12.82 -2.54
N PHE A 371 -4.23 -13.37 -1.67
CA PHE A 371 -4.59 -14.54 -0.85
C PHE A 371 -5.33 -14.20 0.48
N CYS A 372 -5.81 -12.95 0.61
CA CYS A 372 -6.64 -12.52 1.74
C CYS A 372 -8.12 -12.91 1.58
N VAL A 373 -8.35 -14.19 1.36
CA VAL A 373 -9.66 -14.83 1.22
C VAL A 373 -9.82 -15.95 2.26
N SER A 374 -10.99 -16.60 2.34
CA SER A 374 -11.16 -17.74 3.25
C SER A 374 -10.16 -18.85 2.95
N HIS A 375 -9.70 -19.55 4.00
CA HIS A 375 -8.80 -20.69 3.84
C HIS A 375 -9.43 -21.81 3.00
N GLU A 376 -10.74 -22.00 3.13
CA GLU A 376 -11.50 -22.94 2.31
C GLU A 376 -11.42 -22.59 0.82
N LYS A 377 -11.56 -21.30 0.45
CA LYS A 377 -11.41 -20.84 -0.93
C LYS A 377 -10.00 -21.15 -1.46
N ILE A 378 -8.94 -20.94 -0.65
CA ILE A 378 -7.58 -21.33 -1.03
C ILE A 378 -7.52 -22.83 -1.34
N LEU A 379 -7.98 -23.70 -0.44
CA LEU A 379 -7.94 -25.16 -0.63
C LEU A 379 -8.70 -25.61 -1.88
N ARG A 380 -9.89 -25.07 -2.12
CA ARG A 380 -10.72 -25.40 -3.28
C ARG A 380 -10.11 -24.93 -4.60
N SER A 381 -9.39 -23.80 -4.58
CA SER A 381 -8.74 -23.27 -5.79
C SER A 381 -7.56 -24.09 -6.30
N LEU A 382 -6.99 -24.97 -5.46
CA LEU A 382 -5.78 -25.71 -5.83
C LEU A 382 -5.98 -26.60 -7.07
N ALA A 383 -7.14 -27.24 -7.20
CA ALA A 383 -7.49 -28.03 -8.38
C ALA A 383 -7.68 -27.15 -9.64
N ALA A 384 -8.19 -25.94 -9.48
CA ALA A 384 -8.31 -24.99 -10.58
C ALA A 384 -6.92 -24.50 -11.06
N PHE A 385 -5.96 -24.31 -10.16
CA PHE A 385 -4.57 -24.00 -10.52
C PHE A 385 -3.86 -25.18 -11.20
N GLU A 386 -4.18 -26.45 -10.84
CA GLU A 386 -3.69 -27.62 -11.56
C GLU A 386 -4.15 -27.58 -13.02
N LYS A 387 -5.46 -27.39 -13.24
CA LYS A 387 -6.02 -27.26 -14.57
C LYS A 387 -5.41 -26.10 -15.36
N LEU A 388 -5.21 -24.94 -14.70
CA LEU A 388 -4.55 -23.80 -15.32
C LEU A 388 -3.13 -24.14 -15.77
N ALA A 389 -2.35 -24.85 -14.93
CA ALA A 389 -1.00 -25.26 -15.28
C ALA A 389 -0.97 -26.22 -16.49
N GLU A 390 -1.95 -27.11 -16.63
CA GLU A 390 -2.12 -27.98 -17.79
C GLU A 390 -2.39 -27.18 -19.06
N LEU A 391 -3.38 -26.26 -19.02
CA LEU A 391 -3.74 -25.38 -20.13
C LEU A 391 -2.63 -24.45 -20.59
N MET A 392 -1.68 -24.14 -19.70
CA MET A 392 -0.52 -23.30 -20.03
C MET A 392 0.64 -24.08 -20.65
N ARG A 393 0.63 -25.43 -20.58
CA ARG A 393 1.62 -26.31 -21.23
C ARG A 393 1.24 -26.66 -22.68
N GLU A 394 -0.06 -26.58 -23.00
CA GLU A 394 -0.59 -26.71 -24.36
C GLU A 394 -0.27 -25.46 -25.22
#